data_31d8bcf3f015b39381ed9630b731974e
#
_entry.id   31d8bcf3f015b39381ed9630b731974e
#
_cell.length_a   1.000
_cell.length_b   1.000
_cell.length_c   1.000
_cell.angle_alpha   90.00
_cell.angle_beta   90.00
_cell.angle_gamma   90.00
#
_symmetry.space_group_name_H-M   'P 1'
#
loop_
_entity.id
_entity.type
_entity.pdbx_description
1 polymer ?
#
loop_
_entity_poly.entity_id
_entity_poly.type
_entity_poly.pdbx_seq_one_letter_code
_entity_poly.pdbx_strand_id
1 'polypeptide(L)'
;MSLVLALLAAQAAAAETPPAAFELQGFRSQIVVEIAAPRETVWQAATGDVTGWWDHSFALDPAAMVIEAEAGGRFYEYLEEGSNDGALHARVIYADAPERLRLDGPLGLSGRAVQIVTTWTLAEAQDGAATAFTVDLAMAGEIDAQLAGAVHGVWTHFIAGRLKPYVEAGCHDAPHEPCAAFAD
;
A
#
# COMPACT_ATOMS: atom_id res chain seq x y z
N MET A 1 62.44 -21.79 -31.15
CA MET A 1 61.37 -20.91 -31.63
C MET A 1 60.22 -21.01 -30.64
N SER A 2 60.09 -20.05 -29.70
CA SER A 2 59.06 -20.03 -28.69
C SER A 2 57.96 -19.07 -29.15
N LEU A 3 56.77 -19.62 -29.38
CA LEU A 3 55.58 -18.82 -29.71
C LEU A 3 55.00 -18.24 -28.41
N VAL A 4 55.07 -16.93 -28.26
CA VAL A 4 54.37 -16.21 -27.17
C VAL A 4 52.97 -15.89 -27.66
N LEU A 5 51.97 -16.59 -27.09
CA LEU A 5 50.56 -16.32 -27.34
C LEU A 5 50.16 -15.13 -26.48
N ALA A 6 49.96 -13.97 -27.06
CA ALA A 6 49.39 -12.80 -26.37
C ALA A 6 47.87 -12.95 -26.28
N LEU A 7 47.33 -13.19 -25.06
CA LEU A 7 45.91 -13.07 -24.76
C LEU A 7 45.56 -11.59 -24.73
N LEU A 8 44.84 -11.08 -25.73
CA LEU A 8 44.15 -9.81 -25.63
C LEU A 8 42.87 -10.03 -24.80
N ALA A 9 42.90 -9.57 -23.56
CA ALA A 9 41.66 -9.42 -22.77
C ALA A 9 40.87 -8.22 -23.30
N ALA A 10 39.76 -8.47 -23.98
CA ALA A 10 38.81 -7.45 -24.35
C ALA A 10 38.12 -6.98 -23.05
N GLN A 11 38.46 -5.77 -22.56
CA GLN A 11 37.70 -5.11 -21.51
C GLN A 11 36.40 -4.65 -22.11
N ALA A 12 35.27 -5.21 -21.63
CA ALA A 12 33.95 -4.68 -21.94
C ALA A 12 33.85 -3.30 -21.26
N ALA A 13 33.76 -2.25 -22.06
CA ALA A 13 33.48 -0.91 -21.55
C ALA A 13 32.06 -0.91 -20.92
N ALA A 14 31.96 -0.51 -19.67
CA ALA A 14 30.66 -0.28 -19.02
C ALA A 14 29.91 0.79 -19.79
N ALA A 15 28.67 0.48 -20.20
CA ALA A 15 27.79 1.48 -20.80
C ALA A 15 27.30 2.38 -19.68
N GLU A 16 27.80 3.61 -19.62
CA GLU A 16 27.32 4.64 -18.66
C GLU A 16 26.19 5.45 -19.31
N THR A 17 25.07 5.51 -18.60
CA THR A 17 23.99 6.45 -18.94
C THR A 17 24.15 7.71 -18.08
N PRO A 18 24.30 8.89 -18.66
CA PRO A 18 24.45 10.11 -17.88
C PRO A 18 23.18 10.39 -17.06
N PRO A 19 23.29 11.11 -15.92
CA PRO A 19 22.13 11.53 -15.14
C PRO A 19 21.17 12.35 -15.99
N ALA A 20 19.87 12.04 -15.89
CA ALA A 20 18.80 12.77 -16.55
C ALA A 20 17.92 13.43 -15.48
N ALA A 21 17.51 14.70 -15.75
CA ALA A 21 16.53 15.37 -14.91
C ALA A 21 15.12 14.81 -15.19
N PHE A 22 14.25 14.79 -14.15
CA PHE A 22 12.82 14.52 -14.28
C PHE A 22 12.01 15.62 -13.58
N GLU A 23 10.75 15.77 -14.03
CA GLU A 23 9.85 16.76 -13.44
C GLU A 23 9.22 16.23 -12.16
N LEU A 24 9.09 17.11 -11.17
CA LEU A 24 8.39 16.84 -9.92
C LEU A 24 7.01 17.49 -9.95
N GLN A 25 5.99 16.73 -9.63
CA GLN A 25 4.61 17.23 -9.50
C GLN A 25 4.03 16.81 -8.16
N GLY A 26 2.93 17.45 -7.77
CA GLY A 26 2.20 17.16 -6.55
C GLY A 26 0.69 17.14 -6.80
N PHE A 27 0.01 16.17 -6.18
CA PHE A 27 -1.43 15.95 -6.30
C PHE A 27 -2.06 15.71 -4.94
N ARG A 28 -3.35 16.04 -4.84
CA ARG A 28 -4.20 15.67 -3.71
C ARG A 28 -5.42 14.93 -4.21
N SER A 29 -5.87 13.97 -3.43
CA SER A 29 -7.07 13.20 -3.71
C SER A 29 -7.76 12.83 -2.40
N GLN A 30 -9.07 12.68 -2.43
CA GLN A 30 -9.87 12.23 -1.30
C GLN A 30 -10.86 11.17 -1.75
N ILE A 31 -11.01 10.13 -0.94
CA ILE A 31 -12.03 9.08 -1.07
C ILE A 31 -12.83 9.06 0.23
N VAL A 32 -14.16 9.05 0.12
CA VAL A 32 -15.06 8.92 1.27
C VAL A 32 -16.00 7.76 1.01
N VAL A 33 -16.05 6.80 1.95
CA VAL A 33 -16.92 5.62 1.85
C VAL A 33 -17.62 5.41 3.18
N GLU A 34 -18.92 5.22 3.17
CA GLU A 34 -19.66 4.78 4.33
C GLU A 34 -19.65 3.25 4.40
N ILE A 35 -19.27 2.70 5.55
CA ILE A 35 -19.21 1.26 5.84
C ILE A 35 -20.22 0.98 6.94
N ALA A 36 -21.13 0.02 6.72
CA ALA A 36 -22.19 -0.33 7.65
C ALA A 36 -21.69 -1.20 8.81
N ALA A 37 -20.78 -0.64 9.60
CA ALA A 37 -20.21 -1.27 10.79
C ALA A 37 -19.72 -0.17 11.77
N PRO A 38 -19.66 -0.48 13.09
CA PRO A 38 -19.08 0.41 14.09
C PRO A 38 -17.61 0.74 13.79
N ARG A 39 -17.18 1.91 14.21
CA ARG A 39 -15.84 2.45 13.95
C ARG A 39 -14.72 1.51 14.43
N GLU A 40 -14.87 0.91 15.59
CA GLU A 40 -13.93 -0.04 16.17
C GLU A 40 -13.77 -1.28 15.28
N THR A 41 -14.88 -1.80 14.75
CA THR A 41 -14.87 -2.94 13.82
C THR A 41 -14.15 -2.60 12.52
N VAL A 42 -14.46 -1.42 11.95
CA VAL A 42 -13.80 -0.95 10.71
C VAL A 42 -12.31 -0.74 10.94
N TRP A 43 -11.92 -0.15 12.07
CA TRP A 43 -10.51 0.03 12.44
C TRP A 43 -9.76 -1.30 12.52
N GLN A 44 -10.32 -2.26 13.24
CA GLN A 44 -9.71 -3.60 13.40
C GLN A 44 -9.56 -4.33 12.06
N ALA A 45 -10.56 -4.23 11.18
CA ALA A 45 -10.52 -4.82 9.85
C ALA A 45 -9.53 -4.10 8.91
N ALA A 46 -9.39 -2.78 9.05
CA ALA A 46 -8.53 -1.95 8.20
C ALA A 46 -7.05 -2.01 8.59
N THR A 47 -6.72 -2.52 9.79
CA THR A 47 -5.35 -2.55 10.35
C THR A 47 -4.98 -3.96 10.83
N GLY A 48 -3.74 -4.15 11.23
CA GLY A 48 -3.23 -5.49 11.54
C GLY A 48 -2.98 -6.29 10.27
N ASP A 49 -3.36 -7.55 10.24
CA ASP A 49 -3.32 -8.38 9.03
C ASP A 49 -4.42 -7.95 8.06
N VAL A 50 -4.01 -7.42 6.92
CA VAL A 50 -4.92 -6.91 5.88
C VAL A 50 -4.98 -7.82 4.64
N THR A 51 -4.35 -8.99 4.69
CA THR A 51 -4.29 -9.95 3.58
C THR A 51 -5.69 -10.33 3.07
N GLY A 52 -6.68 -10.40 3.93
CA GLY A 52 -8.04 -10.78 3.58
C GLY A 52 -8.78 -9.83 2.63
N TRP A 53 -8.36 -8.58 2.51
CA TRP A 53 -9.00 -7.59 1.64
C TRP A 53 -8.03 -6.80 0.75
N TRP A 54 -6.74 -6.74 1.10
CA TRP A 54 -5.74 -6.03 0.30
C TRP A 54 -5.25 -6.93 -0.83
N ASP A 55 -5.59 -6.62 -2.07
CA ASP A 55 -5.35 -7.49 -3.24
C ASP A 55 -4.26 -6.98 -4.20
N HIS A 56 -3.49 -5.98 -3.80
CA HIS A 56 -2.34 -5.48 -4.56
C HIS A 56 -1.06 -5.70 -3.74
N SER A 57 -0.29 -6.70 -4.12
CA SER A 57 0.95 -7.10 -3.50
C SER A 57 2.04 -7.33 -4.55
N PHE A 58 3.31 -7.36 -4.13
CA PHE A 58 4.41 -7.74 -5.01
C PHE A 58 4.48 -9.25 -5.24
N ALA A 59 4.02 -10.05 -4.27
CA ALA A 59 3.81 -11.49 -4.44
C ALA A 59 2.38 -11.77 -4.91
N LEU A 60 2.17 -12.90 -5.61
CA LEU A 60 0.82 -13.36 -5.95
C LEU A 60 0.02 -13.76 -4.70
N ASP A 61 0.71 -14.30 -3.70
CA ASP A 61 0.16 -14.74 -2.44
C ASP A 61 1.20 -14.39 -1.35
N PRO A 62 1.15 -13.19 -0.77
CA PRO A 62 2.13 -12.77 0.21
C PRO A 62 1.96 -13.54 1.52
N ALA A 63 3.07 -13.95 2.12
CA ALA A 63 3.07 -14.62 3.41
C ALA A 63 2.56 -13.74 4.56
N ALA A 64 2.64 -12.43 4.40
CA ALA A 64 2.05 -11.45 5.31
C ALA A 64 1.84 -10.11 4.60
N MET A 65 0.73 -9.45 4.90
CA MET A 65 0.44 -8.06 4.54
C MET A 65 -0.11 -7.38 5.81
N VAL A 66 0.72 -6.58 6.47
CA VAL A 66 0.42 -6.10 7.83
C VAL A 66 0.60 -4.60 7.97
N ILE A 67 -0.37 -3.96 8.64
CA ILE A 67 -0.29 -2.56 9.09
C ILE A 67 -0.18 -2.54 10.62
N GLU A 68 0.99 -2.25 11.15
CA GLU A 68 1.24 -2.04 12.58
C GLU A 68 0.69 -0.67 12.98
N ALA A 69 -0.56 -0.59 13.45
CA ALA A 69 -1.28 0.68 13.64
C ALA A 69 -0.88 1.43 14.93
N GLU A 70 0.42 1.69 15.08
CA GLU A 70 1.02 2.46 16.17
C GLU A 70 2.06 3.44 15.63
N ALA A 71 2.37 4.50 16.37
CA ALA A 71 3.36 5.48 15.93
C ALA A 71 4.75 4.84 15.78
N GLY A 72 5.34 4.94 14.58
CA GLY A 72 6.59 4.29 14.21
C GLY A 72 6.42 2.88 13.62
N GLY A 73 5.22 2.32 13.65
CA GLY A 73 4.88 1.04 13.02
C GLY A 73 5.08 1.04 11.52
N ARG A 74 4.91 -0.11 10.91
CA ARG A 74 5.18 -0.34 9.48
C ARG A 74 3.90 -0.81 8.78
N PHE A 75 3.80 -0.48 7.50
CA PHE A 75 2.97 -1.20 6.55
C PHE A 75 3.91 -1.98 5.63
N TYR A 76 3.86 -3.30 5.70
CA TYR A 76 4.81 -4.17 5.00
C TYR A 76 4.15 -5.44 4.47
N GLU A 77 4.82 -6.06 3.49
CA GLU A 77 4.54 -7.42 3.06
C GLU A 77 5.81 -8.27 3.13
N TYR A 78 5.63 -9.56 3.45
CA TYR A 78 6.63 -10.60 3.24
C TYR A 78 6.23 -11.50 2.07
N LEU A 79 7.20 -11.80 1.21
CA LEU A 79 6.95 -12.55 -0.04
C LEU A 79 6.76 -14.05 0.23
N GLU A 80 7.51 -14.60 1.19
CA GLU A 80 7.53 -16.02 1.51
C GLU A 80 7.51 -16.25 3.01
N GLU A 81 6.89 -17.35 3.45
CA GLU A 81 6.85 -17.76 4.86
C GLU A 81 8.26 -18.02 5.40
N GLY A 82 8.56 -17.48 6.58
CA GLY A 82 9.86 -17.62 7.25
C GLY A 82 10.99 -16.79 6.64
N SER A 83 10.74 -16.03 5.57
CA SER A 83 11.67 -15.05 5.01
C SER A 83 11.40 -13.65 5.57
N ASN A 84 12.45 -12.80 5.54
CA ASN A 84 12.32 -11.36 5.75
C ASN A 84 12.37 -10.59 4.41
N ASP A 85 12.40 -11.30 3.28
CA ASP A 85 12.34 -10.68 1.96
C ASP A 85 10.93 -10.15 1.71
N GLY A 86 10.83 -8.88 1.34
CA GLY A 86 9.53 -8.23 1.22
C GLY A 86 9.62 -6.76 0.86
N ALA A 87 8.52 -6.07 1.03
CA ALA A 87 8.43 -4.64 0.77
C ALA A 87 7.95 -3.87 2.02
N LEU A 88 8.60 -2.75 2.29
CA LEU A 88 8.08 -1.74 3.19
C LEU A 88 7.26 -0.74 2.35
N HIS A 89 5.94 -0.80 2.47
CA HIS A 89 5.02 0.08 1.76
C HIS A 89 4.99 1.49 2.34
N ALA A 90 4.96 1.58 3.68
CA ALA A 90 4.92 2.85 4.40
C ALA A 90 5.33 2.68 5.88
N ARG A 91 5.52 3.83 6.55
CA ARG A 91 5.60 3.93 8.01
C ARG A 91 4.37 4.62 8.55
N VAL A 92 3.94 4.19 9.72
CA VAL A 92 2.90 4.88 10.50
C VAL A 92 3.54 6.08 11.18
N ILE A 93 3.13 7.28 10.78
CA ILE A 93 3.64 8.54 11.35
C ILE A 93 2.65 9.21 12.33
N TYR A 94 1.44 8.68 12.41
CA TYR A 94 0.43 9.06 13.40
C TYR A 94 -0.59 7.93 13.54
N ALA A 95 -0.95 7.61 14.77
CA ALA A 95 -2.01 6.66 15.08
C ALA A 95 -2.79 7.16 16.31
N ASP A 96 -4.12 7.20 16.20
CA ASP A 96 -5.09 7.57 17.22
C ASP A 96 -6.30 6.66 17.04
N ALA A 97 -6.16 5.45 17.59
CA ALA A 97 -7.16 4.39 17.43
C ALA A 97 -8.42 4.71 18.23
N PRO A 98 -9.61 4.48 17.68
CA PRO A 98 -9.91 3.98 16.33
C PRO A 98 -10.22 5.11 15.31
N GLU A 99 -9.74 6.35 15.52
CA GLU A 99 -10.18 7.54 14.81
C GLU A 99 -9.31 7.90 13.61
N ARG A 100 -7.97 7.72 13.75
CA ARG A 100 -7.07 8.24 12.72
C ARG A 100 -5.77 7.45 12.60
N LEU A 101 -5.39 7.16 11.35
CA LEU A 101 -4.09 6.61 10.98
C LEU A 101 -3.45 7.50 9.91
N ARG A 102 -2.14 7.73 9.99
CA ARG A 102 -1.40 8.38 8.92
C ARG A 102 -0.18 7.57 8.55
N LEU A 103 -0.09 7.27 7.26
CA LEU A 103 0.99 6.52 6.64
C LEU A 103 1.83 7.45 5.76
N ASP A 104 3.13 7.22 5.72
CA ASP A 104 4.10 7.93 4.89
C ASP A 104 5.01 6.92 4.19
N GLY A 105 4.97 6.89 2.87
CA GLY A 105 5.79 5.98 2.06
C GLY A 105 5.38 5.94 0.60
N PRO A 106 6.08 5.13 -0.21
CA PRO A 106 5.80 5.00 -1.64
C PRO A 106 4.51 4.21 -1.95
N LEU A 107 3.98 3.41 -1.01
CA LEU A 107 2.72 2.65 -1.13
C LEU A 107 2.58 1.90 -2.47
N GLY A 108 3.56 1.03 -2.77
CA GLY A 108 3.61 0.24 -4.01
C GLY A 108 4.39 0.89 -5.16
N LEU A 109 4.75 2.17 -5.05
CA LEU A 109 5.53 2.90 -6.08
C LEU A 109 7.03 2.98 -5.73
N SER A 110 7.58 2.01 -4.97
CA SER A 110 8.94 2.03 -4.44
C SER A 110 10.06 2.04 -5.49
N GLY A 111 9.74 1.79 -6.76
CA GLY A 111 10.67 1.94 -7.89
C GLY A 111 10.76 3.36 -8.46
N ARG A 112 10.04 4.33 -7.88
CA ARG A 112 10.01 5.73 -8.33
C ARG A 112 10.38 6.67 -7.20
N ALA A 113 10.84 7.88 -7.53
CA ALA A 113 11.03 8.95 -6.56
C ALA A 113 9.68 9.61 -6.21
N VAL A 114 8.80 8.86 -5.57
CA VAL A 114 7.45 9.29 -5.17
C VAL A 114 7.28 9.11 -3.67
N GLN A 115 6.70 10.12 -3.03
CA GLN A 115 6.25 10.08 -1.65
C GLN A 115 4.73 10.26 -1.60
N ILE A 116 4.06 9.41 -0.82
CA ILE A 116 2.63 9.49 -0.57
C ILE A 116 2.42 9.56 0.93
N VAL A 117 1.73 10.60 1.37
CA VAL A 117 1.18 10.68 2.73
C VAL A 117 -0.32 10.42 2.62
N THR A 118 -0.79 9.36 3.26
CA THR A 118 -2.21 9.06 3.35
C THR A 118 -2.69 9.22 4.79
N THR A 119 -3.82 9.90 4.96
CA THR A 119 -4.50 10.02 6.26
C THR A 119 -5.85 9.33 6.15
N TRP A 120 -6.05 8.34 7.01
CA TRP A 120 -7.33 7.69 7.22
C TRP A 120 -8.03 8.35 8.40
N THR A 121 -9.28 8.70 8.22
CA THR A 121 -10.12 9.24 9.29
C THR A 121 -11.41 8.43 9.32
N LEU A 122 -11.72 7.88 10.50
CA LEU A 122 -12.91 7.09 10.75
C LEU A 122 -13.82 7.90 11.68
N ALA A 123 -14.94 8.36 11.17
CA ALA A 123 -15.95 9.08 11.93
C ALA A 123 -17.20 8.23 12.09
N GLU A 124 -17.81 8.28 13.26
CA GLU A 124 -19.09 7.64 13.49
C GLU A 124 -20.17 8.23 12.59
N ALA A 125 -21.00 7.39 12.03
CA ALA A 125 -22.17 7.73 11.24
C ALA A 125 -23.38 6.91 11.73
N GLN A 126 -24.58 7.34 11.42
CA GLN A 126 -25.83 6.65 11.76
C GLN A 126 -25.90 6.24 13.24
N ASP A 127 -25.63 7.18 14.16
CA ASP A 127 -25.63 6.96 15.61
C ASP A 127 -24.70 5.78 16.06
N GLY A 128 -23.55 5.64 15.39
CA GLY A 128 -22.55 4.61 15.68
C GLY A 128 -22.77 3.27 14.97
N ALA A 129 -23.84 3.12 14.19
CA ALA A 129 -24.11 1.90 13.43
C ALA A 129 -23.31 1.80 12.12
N ALA A 130 -22.73 2.91 11.66
CA ALA A 130 -21.90 2.99 10.47
C ALA A 130 -20.68 3.86 10.72
N THR A 131 -19.71 3.77 9.81
CA THR A 131 -18.48 4.54 9.82
C THR A 131 -18.29 5.28 8.50
N ALA A 132 -18.10 6.59 8.55
CA ALA A 132 -17.61 7.36 7.44
C ALA A 132 -16.08 7.23 7.38
N PHE A 133 -15.58 6.43 6.45
CA PHE A 133 -14.15 6.20 6.24
C PHE A 133 -13.66 7.16 5.16
N THR A 134 -12.75 8.05 5.54
CA THR A 134 -12.14 9.03 4.64
C THR A 134 -10.66 8.71 4.46
N VAL A 135 -10.20 8.68 3.21
CA VAL A 135 -8.79 8.61 2.84
C VAL A 135 -8.40 9.90 2.13
N ASP A 136 -7.53 10.67 2.77
CA ASP A 136 -6.89 11.84 2.18
C ASP A 136 -5.50 11.44 1.69
N LEU A 137 -5.22 11.65 0.40
CA LEU A 137 -3.94 11.38 -0.25
C LEU A 137 -3.25 12.69 -0.61
N ALA A 138 -1.98 12.82 -0.24
CA ALA A 138 -1.08 13.85 -0.74
C ALA A 138 0.13 13.15 -1.37
N MET A 139 0.35 13.38 -2.66
CA MET A 139 1.37 12.72 -3.47
C MET A 139 2.33 13.76 -4.03
N ALA A 140 3.63 13.47 -4.01
CA ALA A 140 4.64 14.35 -4.60
C ALA A 140 5.80 13.52 -5.16
N GLY A 141 6.42 14.00 -6.24
CA GLY A 141 7.60 13.37 -6.82
C GLY A 141 7.48 13.14 -8.34
N GLU A 142 8.06 12.03 -8.79
CA GLU A 142 7.98 11.56 -10.18
C GLU A 142 6.60 10.96 -10.47
N ILE A 143 5.61 11.84 -10.52
CA ILE A 143 4.20 11.51 -10.73
C ILE A 143 3.56 12.54 -11.66
N ASP A 144 2.82 12.07 -12.66
CA ASP A 144 1.99 12.87 -13.54
C ASP A 144 0.50 12.70 -13.23
N ALA A 145 -0.35 13.43 -13.94
CA ALA A 145 -1.80 13.38 -13.74
C ALA A 145 -2.39 11.98 -14.05
N GLN A 146 -1.80 11.24 -15.00
CA GLN A 146 -2.26 9.89 -15.33
C GLN A 146 -1.96 8.92 -14.18
N LEU A 147 -0.73 8.93 -13.65
CA LEU A 147 -0.35 8.09 -12.52
C LEU A 147 -1.13 8.48 -11.26
N ALA A 148 -1.30 9.79 -11.00
CA ALA A 148 -2.11 10.26 -9.88
C ALA A 148 -3.57 9.78 -9.98
N GLY A 149 -4.15 9.78 -11.19
CA GLY A 149 -5.48 9.22 -11.46
C GLY A 149 -5.54 7.72 -11.23
N ALA A 150 -4.51 6.97 -11.63
CA ALA A 150 -4.40 5.53 -11.38
C ALA A 150 -4.31 5.24 -9.87
N VAL A 151 -3.49 5.97 -9.13
CA VAL A 151 -3.39 5.85 -7.67
C VAL A 151 -4.74 6.13 -7.00
N HIS A 152 -5.46 7.19 -7.41
CA HIS A 152 -6.81 7.46 -6.92
C HIS A 152 -7.77 6.27 -7.19
N GLY A 153 -7.73 5.70 -8.39
CA GLY A 153 -8.56 4.55 -8.77
C GLY A 153 -8.26 3.31 -7.91
N VAL A 154 -6.98 3.01 -7.70
CA VAL A 154 -6.54 1.89 -6.84
C VAL A 154 -7.01 2.08 -5.39
N TRP A 155 -6.86 3.28 -4.82
CA TRP A 155 -7.34 3.53 -3.46
C TRP A 155 -8.87 3.49 -3.35
N THR A 156 -9.59 3.93 -4.38
CA THR A 156 -11.06 3.76 -4.44
C THR A 156 -11.43 2.28 -4.45
N HIS A 157 -10.71 1.47 -5.24
CA HIS A 157 -10.89 0.01 -5.27
C HIS A 157 -10.63 -0.58 -3.88
N PHE A 158 -9.52 -0.24 -3.21
CA PHE A 158 -9.24 -0.77 -1.88
C PHE A 158 -10.35 -0.47 -0.87
N ILE A 159 -10.82 0.75 -0.80
CA ILE A 159 -11.77 1.12 0.26
C ILE A 159 -13.21 0.75 -0.11
N ALA A 160 -13.66 1.11 -1.31
CA ALA A 160 -15.04 0.85 -1.73
C ALA A 160 -15.26 -0.57 -2.29
N GLY A 161 -14.27 -1.12 -2.99
CA GLY A 161 -14.36 -2.42 -3.65
C GLY A 161 -13.90 -3.60 -2.80
N ARG A 162 -13.05 -3.36 -1.79
CA ARG A 162 -12.47 -4.44 -0.99
C ARG A 162 -12.80 -4.30 0.50
N LEU A 163 -12.30 -3.27 1.20
CA LEU A 163 -12.51 -3.12 2.64
C LEU A 163 -13.99 -3.07 3.01
N LYS A 164 -14.79 -2.22 2.32
CA LYS A 164 -16.21 -2.09 2.61
C LYS A 164 -16.95 -3.43 2.53
N PRO A 165 -16.96 -4.18 1.39
CA PRO A 165 -17.66 -5.45 1.33
C PRO A 165 -17.05 -6.52 2.26
N TYR A 166 -15.74 -6.51 2.52
CA TYR A 166 -15.08 -7.40 3.48
C TYR A 166 -15.64 -7.24 4.90
N VAL A 167 -15.78 -5.99 5.34
CA VAL A 167 -16.33 -5.68 6.68
C VAL A 167 -17.81 -6.00 6.73
N GLU A 168 -18.60 -5.55 5.74
CA GLU A 168 -20.06 -5.69 5.73
C GLU A 168 -20.52 -7.15 5.59
N ALA A 169 -19.68 -8.03 5.01
CA ALA A 169 -19.93 -9.46 4.95
C ALA A 169 -19.45 -10.23 6.21
N GLY A 170 -18.80 -9.55 7.18
CA GLY A 170 -18.27 -10.19 8.39
C GLY A 170 -17.00 -11.02 8.16
N CYS A 171 -16.34 -10.88 7.01
CA CYS A 171 -15.14 -11.66 6.69
C CYS A 171 -13.95 -11.36 7.61
N HIS A 172 -13.95 -10.22 8.28
CA HIS A 172 -12.93 -9.82 9.25
C HIS A 172 -12.90 -10.70 10.51
N ASP A 173 -13.96 -11.45 10.80
CA ASP A 173 -14.01 -12.41 11.89
C ASP A 173 -13.19 -13.69 11.61
N ALA A 174 -12.90 -13.97 10.33
CA ALA A 174 -12.12 -15.11 9.87
C ALA A 174 -11.17 -14.70 8.71
N PRO A 175 -10.15 -13.89 8.97
CA PRO A 175 -9.36 -13.19 7.94
C PRO A 175 -8.57 -14.10 7.00
N HIS A 176 -8.34 -15.37 7.39
CA HIS A 176 -7.64 -16.37 6.57
C HIS A 176 -8.58 -17.30 5.79
N GLU A 177 -9.89 -17.11 5.92
CA GLU A 177 -10.86 -17.86 5.14
C GLU A 177 -11.30 -17.07 3.88
N PRO A 178 -11.69 -17.76 2.80
CA PRO A 178 -12.21 -17.10 1.61
C PRO A 178 -13.43 -16.24 1.94
N CYS A 179 -13.37 -14.97 1.61
CA CYS A 179 -14.47 -14.05 1.86
C CYS A 179 -15.57 -14.21 0.80
N ALA A 180 -16.81 -14.45 1.24
CA ALA A 180 -17.95 -14.62 0.35
C ALA A 180 -18.24 -13.35 -0.51
N ALA A 181 -17.82 -12.17 -0.04
CA ALA A 181 -17.97 -10.92 -0.80
C ALA A 181 -17.10 -10.86 -2.07
N PHE A 182 -16.14 -11.79 -2.23
CA PHE A 182 -15.18 -11.85 -3.34
C PHE A 182 -15.32 -13.16 -4.15
N ALA A 183 -16.30 -14.00 -3.81
CA ALA A 183 -16.59 -15.20 -4.60
C ALA A 183 -17.23 -14.78 -5.94
N ASP A 184 -16.62 -15.25 -7.05
CA ASP A 184 -17.16 -15.10 -8.42
C ASP A 184 -18.41 -15.97 -8.65
#